data_e98f8a04158923b1334666673bedfe09
#
_entry.id   e98f8a04158923b1334666673bedfe09
#
_cell.length_a   1.000
_cell.length_b   1.000
_cell.length_c   1.000
_cell.angle_alpha   90.00
_cell.angle_beta   90.00
_cell.angle_gamma   90.00
#
_symmetry.space_group_name_H-M   'P 1'
#
loop_
_entity.id
_entity.type
_entity.pdbx_description
1 polymer ?
#
loop_
_entity_poly.entity_id
_entity_poly.type
_entity_poly.pdbx_seq_one_letter_code
_entity_poly.pdbx_strand_id
1 'polypeptide(L)'
;MTLASSQWCRQPQAIPWFLTGGRLLTIVLVSDAPAFPPERRARAQRENIPLPTFDIVYTSFPARKHTPSQAEELDGWCEALVDLVTERFIHATFLARPSVVLPRNKTPAYRIAPAEGKGLGMFAARDLQTGDLILAERPLIMAPVRLPPSPEDFPDGMPISVTKRELSQAQFKSLERYLKTLLERMPPERSSAYRALKNIHEGDGRGPLVGRFRTNGLAVSEKYAYRGMPKFPGDLFSVVMDEISRVNHRYDEFSYLHIQVTELFSSCRPNAYWHFDTDLFAMFLRPVRPIKAGEEIHNSYAGLGTLYEERKSVLASYGFECTCKSCLDPVASDAHLLEIDAFSRVQDPLAGDPSTALKTTLGRIALMRTEGAEGLRYYYILYVALEMLFRLTGNRARADGVRKEIVQISWALFNKPRPN
;
A
#
# COMPACT_ATOMS: atom_id res chain seq x y z
N MET A 1 49.42 15.13 4.66
CA MET A 1 48.08 15.47 5.17
C MET A 1 47.16 14.33 4.79
N THR A 2 46.90 13.47 5.73
CA THR A 2 46.21 12.18 5.62
C THR A 2 44.73 12.39 5.80
N LEU A 3 43.92 12.04 4.80
CA LEU A 3 42.47 12.01 4.92
C LEU A 3 42.05 10.71 5.61
N ALA A 4 41.44 10.86 6.77
CA ALA A 4 40.87 9.76 7.55
C ALA A 4 39.55 9.33 6.91
N SER A 5 39.48 8.07 6.48
CA SER A 5 38.24 7.41 6.06
C SER A 5 37.40 7.07 7.30
N SER A 6 36.27 7.75 7.48
CA SER A 6 35.28 7.39 8.49
C SER A 6 34.45 6.20 8.00
N GLN A 7 34.78 5.01 8.45
CA GLN A 7 33.94 3.83 8.36
C GLN A 7 32.74 4.01 9.32
N TRP A 8 31.57 4.24 8.76
CA TRP A 8 30.29 4.15 9.49
C TRP A 8 29.97 2.68 9.75
N CYS A 9 30.28 2.25 10.96
CA CYS A 9 29.86 0.96 11.48
C CYS A 9 28.34 0.96 11.65
N ARG A 10 27.60 0.28 10.78
CA ARG A 10 26.14 0.10 10.92
C ARG A 10 25.87 -0.76 12.15
N GLN A 11 25.23 -0.18 13.17
CA GLN A 11 24.75 -0.94 14.32
C GLN A 11 23.58 -1.85 13.89
N PRO A 12 23.55 -3.12 14.30
CA PRO A 12 22.39 -3.97 14.09
C PRO A 12 21.25 -3.47 14.95
N GLN A 13 20.10 -3.18 14.36
CA GLN A 13 18.90 -2.82 15.09
C GLN A 13 18.33 -4.07 15.75
N ALA A 14 18.22 -4.05 17.08
CA ALA A 14 17.46 -5.04 17.84
C ALA A 14 15.96 -4.77 17.61
N ILE A 15 15.24 -5.74 17.07
CA ILE A 15 13.78 -5.68 16.95
C ILE A 15 13.21 -6.35 18.20
N PRO A 16 12.47 -5.63 19.06
CA PRO A 16 11.84 -6.24 20.23
C PRO A 16 10.64 -7.10 19.79
N TRP A 17 10.59 -8.34 20.23
CA TRP A 17 9.51 -9.29 19.97
C TRP A 17 8.91 -9.77 21.29
N PHE A 18 7.61 -10.02 21.31
CA PHE A 18 6.87 -10.40 22.51
C PHE A 18 6.36 -11.83 22.44
N LEU A 19 6.34 -12.47 23.60
CA LEU A 19 5.72 -13.76 23.82
C LEU A 19 4.59 -13.65 24.85
N THR A 20 3.49 -14.35 24.61
CA THR A 20 2.45 -14.58 25.59
C THR A 20 3.03 -15.30 26.81
N GLY A 21 2.98 -14.65 27.98
CA GLY A 21 3.50 -15.23 29.21
C GLY A 21 4.49 -14.36 30.01
N GLY A 22 4.65 -13.10 29.64
CA GLY A 22 5.36 -12.09 30.48
C GLY A 22 6.88 -12.18 30.52
N ARG A 23 7.53 -12.84 29.57
CA ARG A 23 8.99 -12.82 29.41
C ARG A 23 9.39 -12.19 28.10
N LEU A 24 10.25 -11.17 28.22
CA LEU A 24 10.90 -10.52 27.08
C LEU A 24 11.97 -11.44 26.51
N LEU A 25 11.84 -11.80 25.23
CA LEU A 25 12.91 -12.41 24.47
C LEU A 25 13.41 -11.40 23.44
N THR A 26 14.65 -10.93 23.61
CA THR A 26 15.33 -10.14 22.59
C THR A 26 15.92 -11.10 21.56
N ILE A 27 15.32 -11.19 20.39
CA ILE A 27 15.89 -11.94 19.26
C ILE A 27 16.96 -11.06 18.63
N VAL A 28 18.21 -11.49 18.72
CA VAL A 28 19.32 -10.84 18.04
C VAL A 28 19.41 -11.40 16.64
N LEU A 29 19.14 -10.59 15.63
CA LEU A 29 19.37 -10.96 14.23
C LEU A 29 20.89 -11.10 14.02
N VAL A 30 21.34 -12.32 13.79
CA VAL A 30 22.72 -12.58 13.37
C VAL A 30 22.77 -12.41 11.85
N SER A 31 23.51 -11.41 11.37
CA SER A 31 23.91 -11.37 9.96
C SER A 31 24.92 -12.51 9.72
N ASP A 32 25.05 -12.99 8.49
CA ASP A 32 26.05 -14.02 8.10
C ASP A 32 27.51 -13.55 8.30
N ALA A 33 27.75 -12.48 9.04
CA ALA A 33 29.02 -11.96 9.51
C ALA A 33 29.37 -12.55 10.89
N PRO A 34 30.66 -12.65 11.23
CA PRO A 34 31.15 -13.42 12.37
C PRO A 34 30.61 -12.97 13.73
N ALA A 35 30.53 -13.91 14.64
CA ALA A 35 29.86 -13.90 15.93
C ALA A 35 30.05 -12.63 16.78
N PHE A 36 28.95 -12.15 17.37
CA PHE A 36 28.91 -11.07 18.36
C PHE A 36 29.78 -11.36 19.59
N PRO A 37 30.48 -10.33 20.13
CA PRO A 37 31.22 -10.48 21.38
C PRO A 37 30.32 -10.87 22.57
N PRO A 38 30.78 -11.75 23.46
CA PRO A 38 30.00 -12.26 24.60
C PRO A 38 29.42 -11.19 25.54
N GLU A 39 30.07 -10.07 25.63
CA GLU A 39 29.69 -8.93 26.50
C GLU A 39 28.35 -8.25 26.10
N ARG A 40 28.03 -8.24 24.82
CA ARG A 40 26.75 -7.71 24.33
C ARG A 40 25.57 -8.66 24.59
N ARG A 41 25.83 -9.98 24.67
CA ARG A 41 24.81 -10.99 25.07
C ARG A 41 24.35 -10.79 26.51
N ALA A 42 25.29 -10.50 27.42
CA ALA A 42 25.01 -10.31 28.84
C ALA A 42 24.22 -9.02 29.12
N ARG A 43 24.36 -7.99 28.30
CA ARG A 43 23.66 -6.71 28.47
C ARG A 43 22.17 -6.84 28.08
N ALA A 44 21.84 -7.55 27.02
CA ALA A 44 20.46 -7.79 26.59
C ALA A 44 19.65 -8.61 27.61
N GLN A 45 20.32 -9.46 28.39
CA GLN A 45 19.66 -10.24 29.46
C GLN A 45 19.43 -9.48 30.76
N ARG A 46 20.09 -8.33 30.98
CA ARG A 46 20.03 -7.56 32.24
C ARG A 46 19.00 -6.42 32.23
N GLU A 47 18.58 -5.98 31.07
CA GLU A 47 17.61 -4.88 30.98
C GLU A 47 16.18 -5.48 30.90
N ASN A 48 15.60 -5.67 32.09
CA ASN A 48 14.19 -6.07 32.26
C ASN A 48 13.29 -4.87 31.97
N ILE A 49 13.14 -4.51 30.70
CA ILE A 49 12.20 -3.46 30.27
C ILE A 49 10.86 -4.11 30.04
N PRO A 50 9.81 -3.79 30.80
CA PRO A 50 8.46 -4.25 30.53
C PRO A 50 7.97 -3.61 29.24
N LEU A 51 7.92 -4.39 28.18
CA LEU A 51 7.36 -3.97 26.89
C LEU A 51 5.88 -4.31 26.85
N PRO A 52 5.02 -3.53 26.15
CA PRO A 52 3.61 -3.83 26.05
C PRO A 52 3.39 -5.20 25.37
N THR A 53 2.57 -6.03 25.97
CA THR A 53 2.10 -7.29 25.37
C THR A 53 1.10 -6.97 24.28
N PHE A 54 1.40 -7.35 23.03
CA PHE A 54 0.43 -7.28 21.93
C PHE A 54 -0.47 -8.54 21.99
N ASP A 55 -1.68 -8.35 22.48
CA ASP A 55 -2.70 -9.36 22.33
C ASP A 55 -3.26 -9.26 20.89
N ILE A 56 -2.84 -10.19 20.03
CA ILE A 56 -3.38 -10.32 18.68
C ILE A 56 -4.75 -10.98 18.78
N VAL A 57 -5.75 -10.38 18.14
CA VAL A 57 -7.13 -10.85 18.15
C VAL A 57 -7.65 -11.07 16.73
N TYR A 58 -8.54 -12.05 16.61
CA TYR A 58 -9.36 -12.26 15.43
C TYR A 58 -10.65 -11.46 15.58
N THR A 59 -10.93 -10.60 14.63
CA THR A 59 -12.13 -9.77 14.63
C THR A 59 -12.72 -9.66 13.22
N SER A 60 -13.91 -9.07 13.10
CA SER A 60 -14.56 -8.84 11.81
C SER A 60 -14.98 -7.38 11.69
N PHE A 61 -14.82 -6.77 10.52
CA PHE A 61 -15.23 -5.40 10.21
C PHE A 61 -16.20 -5.37 9.01
N PRO A 62 -17.46 -4.95 9.17
CA PRO A 62 -18.16 -4.67 10.43
C PRO A 62 -18.24 -5.88 11.36
N ALA A 63 -18.45 -5.63 12.67
CA ALA A 63 -18.65 -6.69 13.64
C ALA A 63 -19.87 -7.54 13.27
N ARG A 64 -19.69 -8.86 13.22
CA ARG A 64 -20.76 -9.79 12.85
C ARG A 64 -21.91 -9.73 13.86
N LYS A 65 -23.12 -9.65 13.35
CA LYS A 65 -24.35 -9.71 14.12
C LYS A 65 -25.15 -10.97 13.76
N HIS A 66 -26.05 -11.39 14.65
CA HIS A 66 -26.96 -12.50 14.35
C HIS A 66 -27.90 -12.18 13.17
N THR A 67 -28.29 -10.91 13.03
CA THR A 67 -29.04 -10.40 11.87
C THR A 67 -28.14 -9.45 11.11
N PRO A 68 -27.69 -9.80 9.89
CA PRO A 68 -26.86 -8.93 9.08
C PRO A 68 -27.55 -7.61 8.78
N SER A 69 -26.78 -6.52 8.73
CA SER A 69 -27.25 -5.26 8.18
C SER A 69 -27.27 -5.32 6.65
N GLN A 70 -28.01 -4.44 6.00
CA GLN A 70 -28.01 -4.32 4.54
C GLN A 70 -26.59 -4.19 3.96
N ALA A 71 -25.69 -3.48 4.66
CA ALA A 71 -24.30 -3.34 4.25
C ALA A 71 -23.52 -4.67 4.36
N GLU A 72 -23.82 -5.50 5.37
CA GLU A 72 -23.18 -6.83 5.51
C GLU A 72 -23.72 -7.82 4.48
N GLU A 73 -24.99 -7.77 4.14
CA GLU A 73 -25.58 -8.60 3.09
C GLU A 73 -25.04 -8.26 1.71
N LEU A 74 -24.89 -6.96 1.38
CA LEU A 74 -24.48 -6.50 0.06
C LEU A 74 -22.96 -6.45 -0.12
N ASP A 75 -22.23 -5.96 0.89
CA ASP A 75 -20.80 -5.63 0.79
C ASP A 75 -19.92 -6.64 1.53
N GLY A 76 -20.52 -7.51 2.34
CA GLY A 76 -19.79 -8.45 3.19
C GLY A 76 -19.02 -7.74 4.33
N TRP A 77 -18.09 -8.47 4.91
CA TRP A 77 -17.22 -7.99 5.99
C TRP A 77 -15.79 -8.49 5.78
N CYS A 78 -14.83 -7.83 6.40
CA CYS A 78 -13.43 -8.23 6.44
C CYS A 78 -13.17 -9.11 7.66
N GLU A 79 -12.54 -10.27 7.52
CA GLU A 79 -11.95 -10.98 8.64
C GLU A 79 -10.55 -10.43 8.89
N ALA A 80 -10.26 -10.06 10.13
CA ALA A 80 -9.04 -9.34 10.48
C ALA A 80 -8.27 -10.01 11.61
N LEU A 81 -6.95 -9.97 11.49
CA LEU A 81 -5.99 -10.26 12.53
C LEU A 81 -5.31 -8.95 12.92
N VAL A 82 -5.57 -8.44 14.09
CA VAL A 82 -5.08 -7.13 14.56
C VAL A 82 -4.71 -7.18 16.04
N ASP A 83 -3.96 -6.20 16.52
CA ASP A 83 -3.80 -5.98 17.95
C ASP A 83 -5.06 -5.32 18.55
N LEU A 84 -5.21 -5.44 19.87
CA LEU A 84 -6.38 -4.90 20.60
C LEU A 84 -6.55 -3.38 20.45
N VAL A 85 -5.47 -2.62 20.28
CA VAL A 85 -5.53 -1.17 20.12
C VAL A 85 -6.08 -0.83 18.74
N THR A 86 -5.58 -1.49 17.72
CA THR A 86 -6.06 -1.38 16.34
C THR A 86 -7.52 -1.82 16.24
N GLU A 87 -7.90 -2.92 16.87
CA GLU A 87 -9.29 -3.39 16.92
C GLU A 87 -10.24 -2.32 17.48
N ARG A 88 -9.93 -1.82 18.67
CA ARG A 88 -10.75 -0.79 19.35
C ARG A 88 -10.86 0.49 18.51
N PHE A 89 -9.76 0.91 17.91
CA PHE A 89 -9.76 2.09 17.07
C PHE A 89 -10.62 1.92 15.82
N ILE A 90 -10.48 0.81 15.09
CA ILE A 90 -11.28 0.53 13.89
C ILE A 90 -12.76 0.44 14.28
N HIS A 91 -13.11 -0.30 15.33
CA HIS A 91 -14.49 -0.39 15.79
C HIS A 91 -15.06 0.97 16.18
N ALA A 92 -14.33 1.81 16.91
CA ALA A 92 -14.78 3.15 17.29
C ALA A 92 -15.02 4.04 16.06
N THR A 93 -14.14 3.98 15.07
CA THR A 93 -14.25 4.75 13.82
C THR A 93 -15.40 4.24 12.96
N PHE A 94 -15.50 2.92 12.80
CA PHE A 94 -16.51 2.27 11.98
C PHE A 94 -17.90 2.28 12.62
N LEU A 95 -18.02 2.20 13.94
CA LEU A 95 -19.30 2.28 14.67
C LEU A 95 -20.03 3.60 14.44
N ALA A 96 -19.33 4.65 14.03
CA ALA A 96 -19.97 5.90 13.63
C ALA A 96 -20.86 5.74 12.37
N ARG A 97 -20.61 4.71 11.51
CA ARG A 97 -21.34 4.50 10.24
C ARG A 97 -21.51 3.03 9.84
N PRO A 98 -21.95 2.12 10.73
CA PRO A 98 -21.88 0.67 10.50
C PRO A 98 -22.85 0.16 9.41
N SER A 99 -23.85 0.95 9.03
CA SER A 99 -24.92 0.54 8.10
C SER A 99 -24.82 1.17 6.71
N VAL A 100 -23.73 1.88 6.42
CA VAL A 100 -23.55 2.53 5.11
C VAL A 100 -23.20 1.47 4.06
N VAL A 101 -24.11 1.31 3.10
CA VAL A 101 -23.87 0.51 1.90
C VAL A 101 -22.84 1.21 1.02
N LEU A 102 -21.88 0.46 0.49
CA LEU A 102 -20.87 1.02 -0.41
C LEU A 102 -21.49 1.52 -1.71
N PRO A 103 -20.99 2.63 -2.26
CA PRO A 103 -21.50 3.15 -3.53
C PRO A 103 -21.24 2.16 -4.67
N ARG A 104 -22.23 1.98 -5.53
CA ARG A 104 -22.18 1.12 -6.70
C ARG A 104 -22.54 1.87 -7.97
N ASN A 105 -21.93 1.49 -9.05
CA ASN A 105 -22.29 1.98 -10.37
C ASN A 105 -23.64 1.37 -10.83
N LYS A 106 -24.49 2.18 -11.46
CA LYS A 106 -25.73 1.70 -12.08
C LYS A 106 -25.43 0.75 -13.25
N THR A 107 -24.38 1.03 -14.01
CA THR A 107 -23.86 0.19 -15.09
C THR A 107 -22.43 -0.26 -14.73
N PRO A 108 -22.04 -1.49 -15.05
CA PRO A 108 -20.69 -1.96 -14.76
C PRO A 108 -19.62 -1.00 -15.32
N ALA A 109 -18.67 -0.63 -14.50
CA ALA A 109 -17.55 0.21 -14.90
C ALA A 109 -16.37 -0.62 -15.42
N TYR A 110 -16.30 -1.89 -15.05
CA TYR A 110 -15.23 -2.81 -15.39
C TYR A 110 -15.75 -4.23 -15.65
N ARG A 111 -14.86 -5.06 -16.16
CA ARG A 111 -15.01 -6.52 -16.26
C ARG A 111 -13.67 -7.17 -15.93
N ILE A 112 -13.70 -8.36 -15.35
CA ILE A 112 -12.51 -9.21 -15.17
C ILE A 112 -12.42 -10.12 -16.39
N ALA A 113 -11.23 -10.18 -17.00
CA ALA A 113 -10.97 -11.00 -18.19
C ALA A 113 -9.50 -11.45 -18.22
N PRO A 114 -9.15 -12.45 -19.04
CA PRO A 114 -7.77 -12.82 -19.29
C PRO A 114 -6.96 -11.62 -19.82
N ALA A 115 -5.79 -11.40 -19.21
CA ALA A 115 -4.80 -10.41 -19.63
C ALA A 115 -3.57 -11.17 -20.14
N GLU A 116 -3.10 -10.81 -21.33
CA GLU A 116 -2.01 -11.51 -22.01
C GLU A 116 -0.75 -11.56 -21.13
N GLY A 117 -0.23 -12.77 -20.87
CA GLY A 117 0.96 -13.00 -20.05
C GLY A 117 0.81 -12.75 -18.54
N LYS A 118 -0.38 -12.26 -18.07
CA LYS A 118 -0.55 -11.81 -16.68
C LYS A 118 -1.63 -12.58 -15.90
N GLY A 119 -2.34 -13.51 -16.53
CA GLY A 119 -3.49 -14.20 -15.93
C GLY A 119 -4.79 -13.40 -16.09
N LEU A 120 -5.47 -13.06 -14.99
CA LEU A 120 -6.65 -12.20 -15.03
C LEU A 120 -6.25 -10.73 -14.85
N GLY A 121 -7.00 -9.84 -15.52
CA GLY A 121 -6.88 -8.38 -15.38
C GLY A 121 -8.26 -7.73 -15.29
N MET A 122 -8.29 -6.48 -14.89
CA MET A 122 -9.48 -5.64 -14.85
C MET A 122 -9.49 -4.71 -16.08
N PHE A 123 -10.59 -4.67 -16.81
CA PHE A 123 -10.74 -3.89 -18.04
C PHE A 123 -11.94 -2.95 -17.94
N ALA A 124 -11.82 -1.74 -18.43
CA ALA A 124 -12.92 -0.79 -18.46
C ALA A 124 -14.07 -1.34 -19.33
N ALA A 125 -15.29 -1.40 -18.79
CA ALA A 125 -16.49 -1.84 -19.52
C ALA A 125 -17.13 -0.68 -20.32
N ARG A 126 -16.80 0.56 -19.99
CA ARG A 126 -17.23 1.80 -20.65
C ARG A 126 -16.12 2.85 -20.55
N ASP A 127 -16.26 3.97 -21.26
CA ASP A 127 -15.38 5.13 -21.05
C ASP A 127 -15.52 5.62 -19.61
N LEU A 128 -14.37 5.86 -18.95
CA LEU A 128 -14.25 6.33 -17.59
C LEU A 128 -13.52 7.67 -17.56
N GLN A 129 -14.04 8.62 -16.80
CA GLN A 129 -13.40 9.92 -16.59
C GLN A 129 -12.58 9.92 -15.30
N THR A 130 -11.61 10.83 -15.19
CA THR A 130 -10.85 11.06 -13.94
C THR A 130 -11.80 11.20 -12.76
N GLY A 131 -11.57 10.43 -11.68
CA GLY A 131 -12.35 10.48 -10.47
C GLY A 131 -13.65 9.67 -10.48
N ASP A 132 -14.06 9.09 -11.61
CA ASP A 132 -15.20 8.16 -11.65
C ASP A 132 -14.99 7.02 -10.64
N LEU A 133 -16.07 6.49 -10.08
CA LEU A 133 -15.97 5.26 -9.31
C LEU A 133 -15.82 4.07 -10.25
N ILE A 134 -14.72 3.33 -10.14
CA ILE A 134 -14.60 2.01 -10.79
C ILE A 134 -15.24 0.97 -9.90
N LEU A 135 -14.75 0.86 -8.66
CA LEU A 135 -15.21 -0.11 -7.67
C LEU A 135 -15.01 0.42 -6.26
N ALA A 136 -15.93 0.11 -5.36
CA ALA A 136 -15.76 0.18 -3.92
C ALA A 136 -15.95 -1.22 -3.33
N GLU A 137 -14.97 -1.72 -2.56
CA GLU A 137 -14.96 -3.10 -2.10
C GLU A 137 -14.44 -3.19 -0.67
N ARG A 138 -15.06 -4.04 0.18
CA ARG A 138 -14.52 -4.41 1.49
C ARG A 138 -13.50 -5.52 1.35
N PRO A 139 -12.37 -5.45 2.10
CA PRO A 139 -11.38 -6.51 2.08
C PRO A 139 -11.98 -7.87 2.46
N LEU A 140 -11.45 -8.93 1.87
CA LEU A 140 -11.67 -10.30 2.34
C LEU A 140 -11.01 -10.49 3.69
N ILE A 141 -9.72 -10.15 3.76
CA ILE A 141 -8.92 -10.25 4.98
C ILE A 141 -8.06 -9.00 5.19
N MET A 142 -7.72 -8.76 6.45
CA MET A 142 -6.69 -7.82 6.89
C MET A 142 -5.78 -8.52 7.88
N ALA A 143 -4.47 -8.41 7.68
CA ALA A 143 -3.49 -8.95 8.64
C ALA A 143 -2.22 -8.08 8.64
N PRO A 144 -1.42 -8.11 9.73
CA PRO A 144 -0.13 -7.47 9.77
C PRO A 144 0.79 -8.09 8.73
N VAL A 145 1.58 -7.25 8.07
CA VAL A 145 2.60 -7.72 7.11
C VAL A 145 3.69 -8.51 7.80
N ARG A 146 3.95 -8.20 9.06
CA ARG A 146 4.90 -8.89 9.91
C ARG A 146 4.23 -9.28 11.22
N LEU A 147 4.43 -10.53 11.61
CA LEU A 147 3.99 -11.07 12.89
C LEU A 147 5.20 -11.64 13.61
N PRO A 148 5.28 -11.52 14.94
CA PRO A 148 6.24 -12.29 15.70
C PRO A 148 6.02 -13.79 15.45
N PRO A 149 7.07 -14.60 15.29
CA PRO A 149 6.91 -16.03 15.21
C PRO A 149 6.46 -16.58 16.56
N SER A 150 5.67 -17.64 16.53
CA SER A 150 5.36 -18.40 17.73
C SER A 150 6.52 -19.34 18.10
N PRO A 151 6.74 -19.64 19.40
CA PRO A 151 7.75 -20.61 19.82
C PRO A 151 7.59 -21.96 19.15
N GLU A 152 6.37 -22.38 18.87
CA GLU A 152 6.03 -23.63 18.19
C GLU A 152 6.45 -23.69 16.71
N ASP A 153 6.79 -22.55 16.12
CA ASP A 153 7.26 -22.48 14.72
C ASP A 153 8.76 -22.81 14.59
N PHE A 154 9.47 -22.96 15.72
CA PHE A 154 10.85 -23.41 15.76
C PHE A 154 10.93 -24.87 16.19
N PRO A 155 11.68 -25.73 15.46
CA PRO A 155 11.74 -27.18 15.75
C PRO A 155 12.16 -27.52 17.19
N ASP A 156 13.11 -26.76 17.75
CA ASP A 156 13.70 -26.97 19.06
C ASP A 156 13.28 -25.93 20.10
N GLY A 157 12.12 -25.29 19.87
CA GLY A 157 11.67 -24.16 20.69
C GLY A 157 12.37 -22.85 20.31
N MET A 158 12.04 -21.76 21.01
CA MET A 158 12.54 -20.41 20.67
C MET A 158 14.07 -20.34 20.88
N PRO A 159 14.87 -20.19 19.83
CA PRO A 159 16.32 -20.13 19.94
C PRO A 159 16.80 -18.78 20.50
N ILE A 160 17.97 -18.77 21.16
CA ILE A 160 18.60 -17.55 21.67
C ILE A 160 19.07 -16.64 20.51
N SER A 161 19.39 -17.23 19.37
CA SER A 161 19.77 -16.50 18.15
C SER A 161 19.21 -17.21 16.92
N VAL A 162 18.73 -16.46 15.95
CA VAL A 162 18.20 -16.98 14.68
C VAL A 162 18.79 -16.21 13.51
N THR A 163 18.95 -16.89 12.41
CA THR A 163 19.26 -16.23 11.13
C THR A 163 18.02 -15.51 10.60
N LYS A 164 18.22 -14.52 9.72
CA LYS A 164 17.10 -13.85 9.04
C LYS A 164 16.20 -14.85 8.31
N ARG A 165 16.77 -15.88 7.71
CA ARG A 165 16.04 -16.92 6.99
C ARG A 165 15.16 -17.75 7.92
N GLU A 166 15.68 -18.23 9.03
CA GLU A 166 14.92 -19.00 10.03
C GLU A 166 13.80 -18.16 10.62
N LEU A 167 14.09 -16.90 10.98
CA LEU A 167 13.08 -15.97 11.46
C LEU A 167 11.95 -15.76 10.44
N SER A 168 12.29 -15.52 9.17
CA SER A 168 11.28 -15.35 8.12
C SER A 168 10.45 -16.62 7.92
N GLN A 169 11.07 -17.79 7.95
CA GLN A 169 10.37 -19.06 7.83
C GLN A 169 9.39 -19.30 8.98
N ALA A 170 9.82 -19.03 10.22
CA ALA A 170 8.96 -19.12 11.39
C ALA A 170 7.80 -18.13 11.32
N GLN A 171 8.05 -16.89 10.90
CA GLN A 171 7.01 -15.89 10.67
C GLN A 171 5.98 -16.34 9.61
N PHE A 172 6.43 -16.96 8.51
CA PHE A 172 5.53 -17.48 7.49
C PHE A 172 4.68 -18.63 8.00
N LYS A 173 5.23 -19.53 8.81
CA LYS A 173 4.46 -20.62 9.46
C LYS A 173 3.38 -20.05 10.39
N SER A 174 3.73 -19.08 11.25
CA SER A 174 2.76 -18.38 12.10
C SER A 174 1.65 -17.73 11.26
N LEU A 175 2.02 -16.97 10.24
CA LEU A 175 1.06 -16.27 9.38
C LEU A 175 0.16 -17.24 8.61
N GLU A 176 0.69 -18.35 8.09
CA GLU A 176 -0.11 -19.39 7.41
C GLU A 176 -1.20 -19.94 8.32
N ARG A 177 -0.85 -20.23 9.59
CA ARG A 177 -1.78 -20.71 10.60
C ARG A 177 -2.87 -19.67 10.93
N TYR A 178 -2.48 -18.40 11.10
CA TYR A 178 -3.43 -17.31 11.34
C TYR A 178 -4.36 -17.08 10.15
N LEU A 179 -3.84 -17.09 8.93
CA LEU A 179 -4.65 -16.95 7.72
C LEU A 179 -5.63 -18.11 7.55
N LYS A 180 -5.23 -19.34 7.89
CA LYS A 180 -6.14 -20.49 7.89
C LYS A 180 -7.34 -20.23 8.82
N THR A 181 -7.09 -19.78 10.04
CA THR A 181 -8.17 -19.43 11.00
C THR A 181 -9.07 -18.31 10.48
N LEU A 182 -8.51 -17.27 9.85
CA LEU A 182 -9.32 -16.20 9.23
C LEU A 182 -10.25 -16.77 8.15
N LEU A 183 -9.74 -17.66 7.29
CA LEU A 183 -10.53 -18.26 6.21
C LEU A 183 -11.61 -19.23 6.73
N GLU A 184 -11.36 -19.92 7.83
CA GLU A 184 -12.34 -20.80 8.49
C GLU A 184 -13.51 -20.01 9.12
N ARG A 185 -13.29 -18.73 9.43
CA ARG A 185 -14.32 -17.81 9.93
C ARG A 185 -15.19 -17.20 8.83
N MET A 186 -14.77 -17.30 7.58
CA MET A 186 -15.49 -16.74 6.41
C MET A 186 -16.60 -17.67 5.92
N PRO A 187 -17.62 -17.11 5.24
CA PRO A 187 -18.49 -17.93 4.38
C PRO A 187 -17.69 -18.65 3.29
N PRO A 188 -18.14 -19.84 2.86
CA PRO A 188 -17.43 -20.64 1.87
C PRO A 188 -17.09 -19.87 0.57
N GLU A 189 -18.00 -19.01 0.12
CA GLU A 189 -17.85 -18.21 -1.11
C GLU A 189 -16.65 -17.25 -1.00
N ARG A 190 -16.52 -16.53 0.12
CA ARG A 190 -15.44 -15.57 0.36
C ARG A 190 -14.10 -16.29 0.59
N SER A 191 -14.12 -17.41 1.32
CA SER A 191 -12.93 -18.26 1.47
C SER A 191 -12.47 -18.82 0.13
N SER A 192 -13.40 -19.22 -0.74
CA SER A 192 -13.11 -19.69 -2.11
C SER A 192 -12.56 -18.56 -2.98
N ALA A 193 -13.12 -17.34 -2.89
CA ALA A 193 -12.63 -16.16 -3.59
C ALA A 193 -11.15 -15.88 -3.25
N TYR A 194 -10.80 -15.91 -1.96
CA TYR A 194 -9.39 -15.77 -1.53
C TYR A 194 -8.49 -16.86 -2.11
N ARG A 195 -8.93 -18.12 -2.06
CA ARG A 195 -8.16 -19.27 -2.58
C ARG A 195 -7.98 -19.24 -4.09
N ALA A 196 -8.89 -18.59 -4.82
CA ALA A 196 -8.82 -18.41 -6.27
C ALA A 196 -7.85 -17.30 -6.72
N LEU A 197 -7.32 -16.48 -5.79
CA LEU A 197 -6.35 -15.46 -6.10
C LEU A 197 -5.01 -16.06 -6.54
N LYS A 198 -4.28 -15.33 -7.38
CA LYS A 198 -2.97 -15.73 -7.88
C LYS A 198 -1.99 -15.93 -6.71
N ASN A 199 -1.19 -16.99 -6.78
CA ASN A 199 -0.05 -17.23 -5.92
C ASN A 199 1.21 -17.35 -6.79
N ILE A 200 2.15 -16.43 -6.62
CA ILE A 200 3.44 -16.46 -7.34
C ILE A 200 4.57 -17.05 -6.50
N HIS A 201 4.29 -17.37 -5.25
CA HIS A 201 5.21 -17.91 -4.26
C HIS A 201 5.08 -19.43 -4.11
N GLU A 202 4.57 -20.11 -5.13
CA GLU A 202 4.46 -21.56 -5.11
C GLU A 202 5.86 -22.18 -5.09
N GLY A 203 6.10 -23.05 -4.09
CA GLY A 203 7.38 -23.76 -3.96
C GLY A 203 8.50 -23.03 -3.24
N ASP A 204 8.33 -21.79 -2.80
CA ASP A 204 9.37 -21.03 -2.07
C ASP A 204 9.33 -21.23 -0.53
N GLY A 205 8.48 -22.12 -0.04
CA GLY A 205 8.37 -22.49 1.38
C GLY A 205 7.50 -21.56 2.22
N ARG A 206 6.81 -20.58 1.64
CA ARG A 206 5.95 -19.65 2.38
C ARG A 206 4.59 -20.21 2.78
N GLY A 207 4.14 -21.25 2.13
CA GLY A 207 2.80 -21.79 2.27
C GLY A 207 1.78 -21.15 1.30
N PRO A 208 0.68 -21.89 0.99
CA PRO A 208 -0.24 -21.46 -0.07
C PRO A 208 -1.09 -20.24 0.31
N LEU A 209 -1.40 -20.02 1.57
CA LEU A 209 -2.19 -18.86 2.00
C LEU A 209 -1.30 -17.63 2.13
N VAL A 210 -0.13 -17.76 2.74
CA VAL A 210 0.86 -16.67 2.81
C VAL A 210 1.30 -16.24 1.42
N GLY A 211 1.53 -17.18 0.51
CA GLY A 211 1.88 -16.86 -0.88
C GLY A 211 0.82 -16.00 -1.55
N ARG A 212 -0.47 -16.32 -1.40
CA ARG A 212 -1.58 -15.50 -1.90
C ARG A 212 -1.68 -14.14 -1.20
N PHE A 213 -1.55 -14.12 0.14
CA PHE A 213 -1.54 -12.89 0.91
C PHE A 213 -0.45 -11.92 0.43
N ARG A 214 0.75 -12.45 0.19
CA ARG A 214 1.90 -11.68 -0.29
C ARG A 214 1.77 -11.25 -1.75
N THR A 215 1.12 -12.08 -2.58
CA THR A 215 0.89 -11.75 -3.99
C THR A 215 -0.16 -10.67 -4.19
N ASN A 216 -1.23 -10.67 -3.38
CA ASN A 216 -2.43 -9.86 -3.63
C ASN A 216 -2.69 -8.81 -2.55
N GLY A 217 -1.82 -8.73 -1.55
CA GLY A 217 -1.98 -7.81 -0.44
C GLY A 217 -1.71 -6.36 -0.84
N LEU A 218 -2.59 -5.47 -0.45
CA LEU A 218 -2.46 -4.02 -0.57
C LEU A 218 -2.08 -3.44 0.78
N ALA A 219 -0.93 -2.76 0.85
CA ALA A 219 -0.48 -2.17 2.10
C ALA A 219 -1.38 -1.00 2.51
N VAL A 220 -1.93 -1.07 3.71
CA VAL A 220 -2.67 0.02 4.33
C VAL A 220 -1.74 0.66 5.34
N SER A 221 -1.12 1.80 4.97
CA SER A 221 -0.18 2.51 5.82
C SER A 221 -0.89 3.47 6.77
N GLU A 222 -0.21 3.87 7.86
CA GLU A 222 -0.69 4.90 8.81
C GLU A 222 -1.20 6.18 8.13
N LYS A 223 -0.61 6.58 7.02
CA LYS A 223 -1.05 7.76 6.27
C LYS A 223 -2.46 7.63 5.72
N TYR A 224 -2.87 6.41 5.41
CA TYR A 224 -4.15 6.13 4.78
C TYR A 224 -5.17 5.57 5.76
N ALA A 225 -4.68 4.85 6.80
CA ALA A 225 -5.58 4.16 7.71
C ALA A 225 -5.99 5.01 8.93
N TYR A 226 -5.05 5.69 9.60
CA TYR A 226 -5.35 6.13 10.97
C TYR A 226 -4.67 7.44 11.36
N ARG A 227 -5.35 8.56 11.23
CA ARG A 227 -4.92 9.80 11.88
C ARG A 227 -5.12 9.66 13.39
N GLY A 228 -4.05 9.53 14.14
CA GLY A 228 -4.08 9.53 15.61
C GLY A 228 -3.74 8.20 16.28
N MET A 229 -3.46 7.13 15.53
CA MET A 229 -2.93 5.90 16.13
C MET A 229 -1.53 6.10 16.67
N PRO A 230 -1.20 5.45 17.82
CA PRO A 230 0.18 5.37 18.28
C PRO A 230 1.04 4.74 17.16
N LYS A 231 2.21 5.34 16.90
CA LYS A 231 3.17 4.78 15.95
C LYS A 231 3.70 3.47 16.50
N PHE A 232 3.23 2.35 15.98
CA PHE A 232 3.84 1.07 16.25
C PHE A 232 5.02 0.88 15.29
N PRO A 233 6.22 0.61 15.79
CA PRO A 233 7.38 0.35 14.95
C PRO A 233 7.15 -0.93 14.14
N GLY A 234 6.93 -0.81 12.85
CA GLY A 234 6.82 -1.94 11.93
C GLY A 234 5.41 -2.34 11.51
N ASP A 235 4.37 -1.62 11.91
CA ASP A 235 2.99 -2.04 11.74
C ASP A 235 2.36 -1.53 10.45
N LEU A 236 2.72 -2.18 9.36
CA LEU A 236 1.93 -2.12 8.15
C LEU A 236 0.93 -3.28 8.17
N PHE A 237 -0.33 -2.95 8.02
CA PHE A 237 -1.35 -3.94 7.68
C PHE A 237 -1.46 -4.08 6.17
N SER A 238 -1.70 -5.29 5.73
CA SER A 238 -2.06 -5.58 4.35
C SER A 238 -3.51 -6.06 4.32
N VAL A 239 -4.24 -5.58 3.33
CA VAL A 239 -5.60 -6.04 3.04
C VAL A 239 -5.60 -6.80 1.71
N VAL A 240 -6.38 -7.86 1.62
CA VAL A 240 -6.59 -8.61 0.38
C VAL A 240 -8.03 -8.44 -0.06
N MET A 241 -8.20 -8.00 -1.30
CA MET A 241 -9.48 -7.77 -1.94
C MET A 241 -9.83 -8.96 -2.84
N ASP A 242 -11.08 -9.14 -3.21
CA ASP A 242 -11.45 -10.12 -4.23
C ASP A 242 -11.18 -9.59 -5.63
N GLU A 243 -11.84 -8.48 -5.97
CA GLU A 243 -11.80 -7.94 -7.34
C GLU A 243 -10.69 -6.91 -7.54
N ILE A 244 -10.45 -6.00 -6.59
CA ILE A 244 -9.37 -5.01 -6.68
C ILE A 244 -8.00 -5.70 -6.71
N SER A 245 -7.83 -6.85 -6.04
CA SER A 245 -6.60 -7.65 -6.12
C SER A 245 -6.33 -8.24 -7.52
N ARG A 246 -7.31 -8.18 -8.44
CA ARG A 246 -7.16 -8.60 -9.86
C ARG A 246 -6.76 -7.43 -10.78
N VAL A 247 -6.73 -6.22 -10.26
CA VAL A 247 -6.03 -5.12 -10.89
C VAL A 247 -4.55 -5.43 -10.81
N ASN A 248 -3.94 -5.74 -11.95
CA ASN A 248 -2.56 -6.21 -11.99
C ASN A 248 -1.63 -5.34 -11.15
N HIS A 249 -1.24 -5.83 -9.95
CA HIS A 249 -0.36 -5.18 -8.99
C HIS A 249 0.34 -6.18 -8.07
N ARG A 250 1.28 -5.71 -7.25
CA ARG A 250 2.15 -6.53 -6.41
C ARG A 250 2.76 -5.78 -5.22
N TYR A 251 3.08 -6.51 -4.16
CA TYR A 251 3.73 -6.07 -2.94
C TYR A 251 5.16 -6.62 -2.84
N ASP A 252 6.16 -5.80 -2.51
CA ASP A 252 7.54 -6.23 -2.35
C ASP A 252 7.98 -6.23 -0.88
N GLU A 253 8.74 -7.30 -0.50
CA GLU A 253 9.24 -7.53 0.85
C GLU A 253 10.44 -6.66 1.23
N PHE A 254 11.16 -6.10 0.24
CA PHE A 254 12.42 -5.41 0.45
C PHE A 254 12.33 -3.91 0.75
N SER A 255 11.17 -3.28 0.56
CA SER A 255 10.99 -1.85 0.82
C SER A 255 11.07 -1.44 2.30
N TYR A 256 11.17 -2.40 3.22
CA TYR A 256 11.23 -2.14 4.66
C TYR A 256 12.59 -1.72 5.21
N LEU A 257 13.68 -1.81 4.44
CA LEU A 257 15.02 -1.49 4.93
C LEU A 257 15.41 -0.02 4.75
N HIS A 258 14.64 0.77 3.99
CA HIS A 258 14.85 2.21 3.85
C HIS A 258 13.56 2.96 4.09
N ILE A 259 13.23 3.15 5.37
CA ILE A 259 12.14 4.02 5.79
C ILE A 259 12.61 5.47 5.69
N GLN A 260 12.34 6.09 4.59
CA GLN A 260 11.90 7.49 4.55
C GLN A 260 10.94 7.65 3.37
N VAL A 261 9.66 7.56 3.72
CA VAL A 261 8.54 8.27 3.12
C VAL A 261 8.60 8.45 1.60
N THR A 262 8.20 7.43 0.84
CA THR A 262 7.61 7.67 -0.48
C THR A 262 6.49 6.68 -0.74
N GLU A 263 5.40 7.19 -1.25
CA GLU A 263 4.18 6.49 -1.60
C GLU A 263 4.49 5.38 -2.61
N LEU A 264 4.35 4.12 -2.20
CA LEU A 264 4.67 2.93 -3.01
C LEU A 264 3.47 2.54 -3.86
N PHE A 265 3.61 2.58 -5.16
CA PHE A 265 2.55 2.24 -6.12
C PHE A 265 3.13 1.66 -7.41
N SER A 266 2.34 0.87 -8.14
CA SER A 266 2.90 -0.01 -9.15
C SER A 266 2.16 -0.10 -10.49
N SER A 267 2.47 0.29 -11.50
CA SER A 267 2.79 0.33 -12.93
C SER A 267 3.59 1.59 -13.12
N CYS A 268 4.57 1.55 -13.96
CA CYS A 268 5.38 2.75 -14.16
C CYS A 268 4.51 3.94 -14.64
N ARG A 269 3.28 3.67 -15.12
CA ARG A 269 2.32 4.68 -15.62
C ARG A 269 0.87 4.24 -15.33
N PRO A 270 0.40 4.28 -14.07
CA PRO A 270 -0.97 3.86 -13.73
C PRO A 270 -2.02 4.73 -14.40
N ASN A 271 -3.19 4.15 -14.66
CA ASN A 271 -4.38 4.89 -15.07
C ASN A 271 -5.46 4.94 -13.99
N ALA A 272 -5.29 4.17 -12.92
CA ALA A 272 -6.18 4.16 -11.76
C ALA A 272 -5.38 4.22 -10.46
N TYR A 273 -6.04 4.67 -9.42
CA TYR A 273 -5.51 4.80 -8.06
C TYR A 273 -6.52 4.25 -7.06
N TRP A 274 -6.04 3.63 -6.01
CA TRP A 274 -6.88 3.15 -4.93
C TRP A 274 -6.71 3.98 -3.66
N HIS A 275 -7.78 4.12 -2.92
CA HIS A 275 -7.83 4.79 -1.63
C HIS A 275 -8.57 3.92 -0.63
N PHE A 276 -7.97 3.66 0.53
CA PHE A 276 -8.63 2.97 1.62
C PHE A 276 -9.35 3.98 2.52
N ASP A 277 -10.66 3.87 2.58
CA ASP A 277 -11.51 4.69 3.44
C ASP A 277 -11.74 3.96 4.77
N THR A 278 -11.21 4.53 5.84
CA THR A 278 -11.29 3.94 7.19
C THR A 278 -12.68 4.04 7.79
N ASP A 279 -13.44 5.09 7.46
CA ASP A 279 -14.78 5.29 7.99
C ASP A 279 -15.77 4.27 7.43
N LEU A 280 -15.53 3.82 6.19
CA LEU A 280 -16.34 2.81 5.50
C LEU A 280 -15.68 1.43 5.53
N PHE A 281 -14.44 1.36 5.98
CA PHE A 281 -13.59 0.17 5.96
C PHE A 281 -13.61 -0.52 4.58
N ALA A 282 -13.32 0.26 3.55
CA ALA A 282 -13.42 -0.17 2.16
C ALA A 282 -12.36 0.48 1.28
N MET A 283 -11.97 -0.23 0.23
CA MET A 283 -11.09 0.26 -0.81
C MET A 283 -11.92 0.86 -1.95
N PHE A 284 -11.51 2.03 -2.42
CA PHE A 284 -12.09 2.72 -3.57
C PHE A 284 -11.08 2.76 -4.69
N LEU A 285 -11.44 2.29 -5.86
CA LEU A 285 -10.62 2.37 -7.06
C LEU A 285 -11.19 3.42 -8.01
N ARG A 286 -10.34 4.35 -8.47
CA ARG A 286 -10.75 5.46 -9.35
C ARG A 286 -9.70 5.75 -10.42
N PRO A 287 -10.09 6.17 -11.64
CA PRO A 287 -9.16 6.62 -12.67
C PRO A 287 -8.46 7.91 -12.24
N VAL A 288 -7.15 8.00 -12.48
CA VAL A 288 -6.36 9.25 -12.35
C VAL A 288 -6.27 10.01 -13.67
N ARG A 289 -6.63 9.36 -14.76
CA ARG A 289 -6.81 9.92 -16.10
C ARG A 289 -7.93 9.20 -16.85
N PRO A 290 -8.47 9.73 -17.93
CA PRO A 290 -9.49 9.03 -18.70
C PRO A 290 -9.03 7.65 -19.18
N ILE A 291 -9.90 6.65 -19.09
CA ILE A 291 -9.70 5.28 -19.55
C ILE A 291 -10.79 4.96 -20.57
N LYS A 292 -10.40 4.44 -21.73
CA LYS A 292 -11.35 4.05 -22.77
C LYS A 292 -11.96 2.68 -22.50
N ALA A 293 -13.17 2.46 -23.00
CA ALA A 293 -13.78 1.15 -23.00
C ALA A 293 -12.85 0.11 -23.64
N GLY A 294 -12.67 -1.04 -22.97
CA GLY A 294 -11.74 -2.09 -23.37
C GLY A 294 -10.30 -1.93 -22.92
N GLU A 295 -9.87 -0.75 -22.45
CA GLU A 295 -8.52 -0.60 -21.89
C GLU A 295 -8.38 -1.33 -20.55
N GLU A 296 -7.20 -1.91 -20.32
CA GLU A 296 -6.86 -2.52 -19.04
C GLU A 296 -6.69 -1.43 -17.98
N ILE A 297 -7.27 -1.65 -16.82
CA ILE A 297 -7.14 -0.80 -15.64
C ILE A 297 -5.89 -1.21 -14.90
N HIS A 298 -4.95 -0.30 -14.78
CA HIS A 298 -3.66 -0.53 -14.15
C HIS A 298 -3.48 0.32 -12.90
N ASN A 299 -2.92 -0.31 -11.90
CA ASN A 299 -2.33 0.38 -10.78
C ASN A 299 -0.79 0.32 -10.89
N SER A 300 -0.05 1.19 -10.19
CA SER A 300 1.43 1.21 -10.26
C SER A 300 2.09 0.10 -9.40
N TYR A 301 3.16 -0.64 -9.83
CA TYR A 301 3.91 -1.71 -9.09
C TYR A 301 5.23 -1.23 -8.47
N ALA A 302 5.85 -0.21 -8.95
CA ALA A 302 6.94 0.50 -8.31
C ALA A 302 6.45 1.88 -7.88
N GLY A 303 7.06 2.54 -6.92
CA GLY A 303 6.67 3.88 -6.50
C GLY A 303 6.57 4.86 -7.68
N LEU A 304 5.53 5.69 -7.72
CA LEU A 304 5.50 6.80 -8.68
C LEU A 304 6.69 7.73 -8.37
N GLY A 305 7.54 7.97 -9.36
CA GLY A 305 8.78 8.72 -9.19
C GLY A 305 10.02 7.86 -8.93
N THR A 306 9.88 6.52 -8.86
CA THR A 306 11.01 5.58 -8.73
C THR A 306 11.81 5.52 -10.05
N LEU A 307 13.15 5.54 -9.96
CA LEU A 307 14.04 5.45 -11.12
C LEU A 307 14.08 4.04 -11.71
N TYR A 308 14.55 3.92 -12.96
CA TYR A 308 14.45 2.69 -13.75
C TYR A 308 15.06 1.45 -13.06
N GLU A 309 16.29 1.54 -12.56
CA GLU A 309 16.95 0.37 -11.95
C GLU A 309 16.21 -0.13 -10.71
N GLU A 310 15.65 0.76 -9.92
CA GLU A 310 14.82 0.38 -8.77
C GLU A 310 13.49 -0.23 -9.24
N ARG A 311 12.83 0.37 -10.23
CA ARG A 311 11.62 -0.22 -10.85
C ARG A 311 11.90 -1.61 -11.41
N LYS A 312 13.01 -1.78 -12.13
CA LYS A 312 13.43 -3.05 -12.70
C LYS A 312 13.68 -4.10 -11.62
N SER A 313 14.37 -3.74 -10.54
CA SER A 313 14.59 -4.61 -9.39
C SER A 313 13.30 -5.06 -8.73
N VAL A 314 12.37 -4.13 -8.51
CA VAL A 314 11.03 -4.42 -8.01
C VAL A 314 10.32 -5.37 -8.96
N LEU A 315 10.27 -5.11 -10.24
CA LEU A 315 9.52 -5.90 -11.23
C LEU A 315 10.14 -7.28 -11.49
N ALA A 316 11.46 -7.41 -11.39
CA ALA A 316 12.18 -8.69 -11.54
C ALA A 316 11.78 -9.71 -10.46
N SER A 317 11.51 -9.26 -9.22
CA SER A 317 11.00 -10.13 -8.16
C SER A 317 9.68 -10.82 -8.53
N TYR A 318 9.09 -10.40 -9.62
CA TYR A 318 7.81 -10.78 -10.19
C TYR A 318 7.93 -11.61 -11.46
N GLY A 319 9.11 -11.80 -11.93
CA GLY A 319 9.37 -12.64 -13.09
C GLY A 319 8.89 -12.01 -14.40
N PHE A 320 8.79 -10.67 -14.49
CA PHE A 320 8.53 -10.01 -15.76
C PHE A 320 9.32 -8.71 -15.93
N GLU A 321 9.57 -8.34 -17.18
CA GLU A 321 10.12 -7.04 -17.56
C GLU A 321 9.00 -6.14 -18.07
N CYS A 322 9.00 -4.88 -17.59
CA CYS A 322 8.00 -3.90 -18.00
C CYS A 322 8.40 -3.27 -19.34
N THR A 323 7.47 -3.27 -20.29
CA THR A 323 7.62 -2.66 -21.62
C THR A 323 6.83 -1.36 -21.77
N CYS A 324 6.47 -0.69 -20.66
CA CYS A 324 5.81 0.61 -20.75
C CYS A 324 6.75 1.68 -21.33
N LYS A 325 6.19 2.79 -21.81
CA LYS A 325 6.96 3.87 -22.44
C LYS A 325 8.14 4.35 -21.61
N SER A 326 7.96 4.50 -20.28
CA SER A 326 9.03 4.93 -19.37
C SER A 326 10.12 3.85 -19.15
N CYS A 327 9.82 2.58 -19.37
CA CYS A 327 10.83 1.49 -19.30
C CYS A 327 11.51 1.24 -20.64
N LEU A 328 10.90 1.60 -21.76
CA LEU A 328 11.52 1.54 -23.10
C LEU A 328 12.53 2.66 -23.32
N ASP A 329 12.35 3.82 -22.68
CA ASP A 329 13.31 4.92 -22.70
C ASP A 329 13.64 5.35 -21.26
N PRO A 330 14.44 4.56 -20.54
CA PRO A 330 14.72 4.79 -19.13
C PRO A 330 15.52 6.08 -18.88
N VAL A 331 16.40 6.47 -19.80
CA VAL A 331 17.25 7.65 -19.64
C VAL A 331 16.41 8.93 -19.65
N ALA A 332 15.52 9.07 -20.63
CA ALA A 332 14.61 10.22 -20.69
C ALA A 332 13.61 10.20 -19.53
N SER A 333 13.05 9.03 -19.19
CA SER A 333 12.10 8.90 -18.09
C SER A 333 12.73 9.26 -16.74
N ASP A 334 13.94 8.77 -16.44
CA ASP A 334 14.62 9.05 -15.18
C ASP A 334 15.00 10.55 -15.06
N ALA A 335 15.40 11.19 -16.15
CA ALA A 335 15.63 12.64 -16.18
C ALA A 335 14.34 13.43 -15.85
N HIS A 336 13.21 13.04 -16.44
CA HIS A 336 11.91 13.66 -16.16
C HIS A 336 11.46 13.42 -14.70
N LEU A 337 11.68 12.22 -14.17
CA LEU A 337 11.29 11.89 -12.79
C LEU A 337 12.14 12.65 -11.76
N LEU A 338 13.43 12.83 -12.02
CA LEU A 338 14.30 13.68 -11.19
C LEU A 338 13.88 15.16 -11.25
N GLU A 339 13.46 15.66 -12.41
CA GLU A 339 12.91 17.01 -12.53
C GLU A 339 11.59 17.15 -11.75
N ILE A 340 10.68 16.17 -11.86
CA ILE A 340 9.42 16.13 -11.09
C ILE A 340 9.72 16.12 -9.59
N ASP A 341 10.63 15.31 -9.12
CA ASP A 341 11.04 15.26 -7.71
C ASP A 341 11.60 16.61 -7.25
N ALA A 342 12.49 17.21 -8.03
CA ALA A 342 13.11 18.48 -7.70
C ALA A 342 12.08 19.61 -7.52
N PHE A 343 11.16 19.79 -8.46
CA PHE A 343 10.18 20.86 -8.33
C PHE A 343 9.06 20.53 -7.32
N SER A 344 8.78 19.27 -7.04
CA SER A 344 7.76 18.88 -6.06
C SER A 344 8.19 19.16 -4.62
N ARG A 345 9.48 19.19 -4.34
CA ARG A 345 10.04 19.41 -3.00
C ARG A 345 10.24 20.87 -2.62
N VAL A 346 10.56 21.72 -3.57
CA VAL A 346 11.21 23.00 -3.27
C VAL A 346 10.45 24.23 -3.78
N GLN A 347 9.54 24.09 -4.74
CA GLN A 347 9.03 25.25 -5.46
C GLN A 347 7.55 25.52 -5.19
N ASP A 348 7.26 26.74 -4.70
CA ASP A 348 5.90 27.28 -4.72
C ASP A 348 5.47 27.52 -6.18
N PRO A 349 4.40 26.85 -6.67
CA PRO A 349 3.91 27.03 -8.03
C PRO A 349 3.42 28.44 -8.34
N LEU A 350 3.19 29.26 -7.32
CA LEU A 350 2.70 30.65 -7.45
C LEU A 350 3.84 31.68 -7.40
N ALA A 351 5.09 31.25 -7.21
CA ALA A 351 6.21 32.18 -7.05
C ALA A 351 6.49 32.98 -8.34
N GLY A 352 6.75 34.28 -8.22
CA GLY A 352 7.17 35.16 -9.27
C GLY A 352 6.02 35.84 -10.04
N ASP A 353 6.29 36.27 -11.27
CA ASP A 353 5.29 36.87 -12.14
C ASP A 353 4.20 35.87 -12.56
N PRO A 354 2.89 36.20 -12.41
CA PRO A 354 1.80 35.25 -12.68
C PRO A 354 1.80 34.64 -14.08
N SER A 355 2.22 35.40 -15.13
CA SER A 355 2.25 34.89 -16.50
C SER A 355 3.35 33.83 -16.68
N THR A 356 4.51 34.09 -16.09
CA THR A 356 5.65 33.17 -16.09
C THR A 356 5.33 31.93 -15.24
N ALA A 357 4.76 32.11 -14.05
CA ALA A 357 4.31 31.03 -13.18
C ALA A 357 3.26 30.14 -13.86
N LEU A 358 2.32 30.74 -14.62
CA LEU A 358 1.31 30.01 -15.39
C LEU A 358 1.96 29.10 -16.44
N LYS A 359 2.90 29.63 -17.22
CA LYS A 359 3.62 28.86 -18.25
C LYS A 359 4.41 27.72 -17.64
N THR A 360 5.11 27.96 -16.53
CA THR A 360 5.88 26.97 -15.80
C THR A 360 4.95 25.85 -15.23
N THR A 361 3.83 26.23 -14.62
CA THR A 361 2.86 25.27 -14.06
C THR A 361 2.26 24.37 -15.14
N LEU A 362 1.91 24.93 -16.30
CA LEU A 362 1.44 24.16 -17.46
C LEU A 362 2.50 23.18 -17.97
N GLY A 363 3.77 23.60 -18.04
CA GLY A 363 4.89 22.73 -18.41
C GLY A 363 5.07 21.56 -17.44
N ARG A 364 5.01 21.81 -16.13
CA ARG A 364 5.10 20.79 -15.09
C ARG A 364 3.95 19.78 -15.15
N ILE A 365 2.72 20.24 -15.36
CA ILE A 365 1.56 19.37 -15.57
C ILE A 365 1.76 18.49 -16.81
N ALA A 366 2.25 19.05 -17.90
CA ALA A 366 2.54 18.30 -19.12
C ALA A 366 3.61 17.23 -18.88
N LEU A 367 4.68 17.56 -18.17
CA LEU A 367 5.74 16.62 -17.81
C LEU A 367 5.22 15.47 -16.95
N MET A 368 4.42 15.76 -15.91
CA MET A 368 3.81 14.73 -15.07
C MET A 368 2.89 13.80 -15.86
N ARG A 369 2.12 14.31 -16.80
CA ARG A 369 1.30 13.49 -17.72
C ARG A 369 2.16 12.64 -18.66
N THR A 370 3.30 13.18 -19.13
CA THR A 370 4.24 12.42 -19.97
C THR A 370 4.78 11.21 -19.24
N GLU A 371 5.04 11.29 -17.92
CA GLU A 371 5.53 10.17 -17.10
C GLU A 371 4.42 9.33 -16.44
N GLY A 372 3.14 9.70 -16.61
CA GLY A 372 2.03 9.00 -15.93
C GLY A 372 2.02 9.23 -14.42
N ALA A 373 2.49 10.40 -14.00
CA ALA A 373 2.63 10.79 -12.60
C ALA A 373 1.40 11.54 -12.04
N GLU A 374 0.24 11.40 -12.69
CA GLU A 374 -1.03 12.03 -12.27
C GLU A 374 -1.52 11.54 -10.91
N GLY A 375 -1.06 10.36 -10.46
CA GLY A 375 -1.32 9.81 -9.13
C GLY A 375 -0.57 10.50 -7.99
N LEU A 376 0.44 11.32 -8.27
CA LEU A 376 1.17 12.06 -7.24
C LEU A 376 0.35 13.24 -6.70
N ARG A 377 0.37 13.42 -5.37
CA ARG A 377 -0.31 14.54 -4.69
C ARG A 377 0.08 15.91 -5.27
N TYR A 378 1.30 16.06 -5.76
CA TYR A 378 1.77 17.32 -6.33
C TYR A 378 1.01 17.69 -7.60
N TYR A 379 0.50 16.72 -8.37
CA TYR A 379 -0.37 16.96 -9.52
C TYR A 379 -1.63 17.75 -9.13
N TYR A 380 -2.28 17.39 -8.02
CA TYR A 380 -3.39 18.15 -7.46
C TYR A 380 -2.98 19.57 -7.07
N ILE A 381 -1.82 19.74 -6.41
CA ILE A 381 -1.29 21.06 -6.02
C ILE A 381 -1.08 21.94 -7.24
N LEU A 382 -0.52 21.41 -8.33
CA LEU A 382 -0.35 22.17 -9.58
C LEU A 382 -1.68 22.61 -10.17
N TYR A 383 -2.74 21.81 -10.10
CA TYR A 383 -4.06 22.20 -10.59
C TYR A 383 -4.71 23.28 -9.73
N VAL A 384 -4.53 23.24 -8.42
CA VAL A 384 -4.97 24.31 -7.51
C VAL A 384 -4.25 25.62 -7.85
N ALA A 385 -2.93 25.56 -8.04
CA ALA A 385 -2.15 26.71 -8.47
C ALA A 385 -2.59 27.22 -9.85
N LEU A 386 -2.85 26.34 -10.79
CA LEU A 386 -3.31 26.68 -12.15
C LEU A 386 -4.65 27.44 -12.13
N GLU A 387 -5.61 27.03 -11.29
CA GLU A 387 -6.86 27.78 -11.10
C GLU A 387 -6.58 29.22 -10.64
N MET A 388 -5.73 29.38 -9.63
CA MET A 388 -5.37 30.70 -9.08
C MET A 388 -4.64 31.56 -10.14
N LEU A 389 -3.69 30.98 -10.86
CA LEU A 389 -2.92 31.69 -11.91
C LEU A 389 -3.82 32.16 -13.05
N PHE A 390 -4.81 31.38 -13.49
CA PHE A 390 -5.80 31.81 -14.45
C PHE A 390 -6.66 32.98 -13.94
N ARG A 391 -6.98 32.99 -12.63
CA ARG A 391 -7.68 34.16 -12.04
C ARG A 391 -6.82 35.39 -11.97
N LEU A 392 -5.56 35.25 -11.57
CA LEU A 392 -4.59 36.38 -11.51
C LEU A 392 -4.28 36.97 -12.90
N THR A 393 -4.27 36.14 -13.92
CA THR A 393 -4.06 36.56 -15.32
C THR A 393 -5.37 36.97 -16.05
N GLY A 394 -6.48 37.09 -15.32
CA GLY A 394 -7.77 37.59 -15.85
C GLY A 394 -8.59 36.55 -16.63
N ASN A 395 -8.13 35.31 -16.75
CA ASN A 395 -8.82 34.27 -17.52
C ASN A 395 -9.80 33.43 -16.64
N ARG A 396 -10.89 34.06 -16.23
CA ARG A 396 -11.90 33.49 -15.37
C ARG A 396 -12.54 32.21 -15.95
N ALA A 397 -12.83 32.20 -17.25
CA ALA A 397 -13.46 31.06 -17.92
C ALA A 397 -12.60 29.78 -17.83
N ARG A 398 -11.28 29.90 -18.04
CA ARG A 398 -10.34 28.80 -17.87
C ARG A 398 -10.20 28.39 -16.42
N ALA A 399 -10.17 29.32 -15.45
CA ALA A 399 -10.14 29.03 -14.04
C ALA A 399 -11.35 28.18 -13.61
N ASP A 400 -12.55 28.49 -14.09
CA ASP A 400 -13.77 27.74 -13.79
C ASP A 400 -13.76 26.33 -14.43
N GLY A 401 -13.13 26.18 -15.60
CA GLY A 401 -12.86 24.88 -16.21
C GLY A 401 -11.93 24.02 -15.34
N VAL A 402 -10.78 24.57 -14.94
CA VAL A 402 -9.79 23.90 -14.07
C VAL A 402 -10.39 23.52 -12.72
N ARG A 403 -11.28 24.33 -12.16
CA ARG A 403 -11.98 24.03 -10.91
C ARG A 403 -12.77 22.73 -10.98
N LYS A 404 -13.39 22.42 -12.12
CA LYS A 404 -14.09 21.14 -12.33
C LYS A 404 -13.09 19.97 -12.35
N GLU A 405 -11.95 20.15 -13.02
CA GLU A 405 -10.88 19.13 -13.04
C GLU A 405 -10.30 18.90 -11.65
N ILE A 406 -10.11 19.94 -10.82
CA ILE A 406 -9.66 19.82 -9.43
C ILE A 406 -10.60 18.90 -8.63
N VAL A 407 -11.92 19.03 -8.79
CA VAL A 407 -12.89 18.15 -8.11
C VAL A 407 -12.71 16.70 -8.55
N GLN A 408 -12.52 16.45 -9.84
CA GLN A 408 -12.29 15.09 -10.37
C GLN A 408 -10.98 14.49 -9.85
N ILE A 409 -9.89 15.28 -9.87
CA ILE A 409 -8.58 14.86 -9.34
C ILE A 409 -8.66 14.60 -7.83
N SER A 410 -9.42 15.43 -7.10
CA SER A 410 -9.62 15.24 -5.66
C SER A 410 -10.34 13.93 -5.35
N TRP A 411 -11.37 13.58 -6.12
CA TRP A 411 -12.01 12.27 -6.02
C TRP A 411 -11.05 11.14 -6.35
N ALA A 412 -10.24 11.28 -7.41
CA ALA A 412 -9.29 10.27 -7.83
C ALA A 412 -8.24 9.97 -6.74
N LEU A 413 -7.66 11.00 -6.12
CA LEU A 413 -6.51 10.85 -5.22
C LEU A 413 -6.89 10.72 -3.75
N PHE A 414 -8.01 11.32 -3.32
CA PHE A 414 -8.35 11.42 -1.90
C PHE A 414 -9.70 10.82 -1.54
N ASN A 415 -10.45 10.31 -2.52
CA ASN A 415 -11.83 9.82 -2.36
C ASN A 415 -12.74 10.84 -1.65
N LYS A 416 -12.50 12.12 -1.85
CA LYS A 416 -13.22 13.24 -1.23
C LYS A 416 -13.46 14.35 -2.25
N PRO A 417 -14.58 15.08 -2.16
CA PRO A 417 -14.68 16.35 -2.87
C PRO A 417 -13.58 17.29 -2.34
N ARG A 418 -13.27 18.34 -3.13
CA ARG A 418 -12.26 19.33 -2.74
C ARG A 418 -12.49 19.74 -1.27
N PRO A 419 -11.46 19.66 -0.39
CA PRO A 419 -11.54 20.29 0.92
C PRO A 419 -11.74 21.79 0.70
N ASN A 420 -12.75 22.36 1.40
CA ASN A 420 -13.00 23.81 1.42
C ASN A 420 -11.81 24.57 1.93
#